data_32063e474496c6b8f0bfdd7a71f2e1f1
#
_entry.id   32063e474496c6b8f0bfdd7a71f2e1f1
#
_cell.length_a   1.000
_cell.length_b   1.000
_cell.length_c   1.000
_cell.angle_alpha   90.00
_cell.angle_beta   90.00
_cell.angle_gamma   90.00
#
_symmetry.space_group_name_H-M   'P 1'
#
loop_
_entity.id
_entity.type
_entity.pdbx_description
1 polymer ?
#
loop_
_entity_poly.entity_id
_entity_poly.type
_entity_poly.pdbx_seq_one_letter_code
_entity_poly.pdbx_strand_id
1 'polypeptide(L)'
;KNSGSFLNNNRSRVSNKTNLDECLFASDNEGIKSIYPKLNIRNTGCAALDLAYVGCGRLDGYFHNKINLWDIAAGKIIIEEAGGKVNNIYDYKINKIDIRAGNPNIFEKMLKKLENF
;
A
#
# COMPACT_ATOMS: atom_id res chain seq x y z
N LYS A 1 3.60 6.39 -18.46
CA LYS A 1 4.22 5.59 -17.40
C LYS A 1 5.47 6.23 -16.83
N ASN A 2 6.33 6.74 -17.67
CA ASN A 2 7.62 7.32 -17.23
C ASN A 2 7.53 8.76 -16.79
N SER A 3 6.34 9.35 -16.84
CA SER A 3 6.13 10.76 -16.47
C SER A 3 5.87 11.00 -14.98
N GLY A 4 5.73 9.93 -14.19
CA GLY A 4 5.43 10.01 -12.76
C GLY A 4 3.94 10.21 -12.47
N SER A 5 3.62 10.35 -11.19
CA SER A 5 2.28 10.63 -10.71
C SER A 5 2.17 12.07 -10.26
N PHE A 6 0.94 12.65 -10.37
CA PHE A 6 0.71 14.04 -10.03
C PHE A 6 -0.53 14.21 -9.17
N LEU A 7 -0.47 15.16 -8.24
CA LEU A 7 -1.58 15.59 -7.42
C LEU A 7 -1.62 17.13 -7.46
N ASN A 8 -2.76 17.71 -7.89
CA ASN A 8 -2.94 19.16 -7.99
C ASN A 8 -1.81 19.83 -8.80
N ASN A 9 -1.43 19.21 -9.93
CA ASN A 9 -0.36 19.66 -10.82
C ASN A 9 1.05 19.58 -10.22
N ASN A 10 1.19 19.00 -9.02
CA ASN A 10 2.48 18.72 -8.41
C ASN A 10 2.77 17.23 -8.51
N ARG A 11 4.02 16.89 -8.77
CA ARG A 11 4.41 15.49 -8.85
C ARG A 11 4.20 14.79 -7.51
N SER A 12 3.42 13.69 -7.51
CA SER A 12 3.18 12.89 -6.31
C SER A 12 4.41 12.07 -5.96
N ARG A 13 4.65 11.94 -4.65
CA ARG A 13 5.71 11.09 -4.10
C ARG A 13 5.16 10.32 -2.92
N VAL A 14 5.60 9.06 -2.79
CA VAL A 14 5.38 8.31 -1.57
C VAL A 14 6.11 8.98 -0.41
N SER A 15 5.72 8.65 0.82
CA SER A 15 6.38 9.17 2.01
C SER A 15 7.81 8.66 2.10
N ASN A 16 8.62 9.28 2.96
CA ASN A 16 10.02 8.90 3.16
C ASN A 16 10.31 8.41 4.59
N LYS A 17 9.29 8.04 5.33
CA LYS A 17 9.47 7.51 6.68
C LYS A 17 10.28 6.23 6.67
N THR A 18 11.05 6.00 7.73
CA THR A 18 11.94 4.86 7.84
C THR A 18 11.60 3.93 9.00
N ASN A 19 10.71 4.35 9.89
CA ASN A 19 10.36 3.60 11.09
C ASN A 19 8.88 3.20 11.04
N LEU A 20 8.60 1.90 11.15
CA LEU A 20 7.23 1.38 11.12
C LEU A 20 6.35 2.00 12.21
N ASP A 21 6.93 2.30 13.38
CA ASP A 21 6.15 2.86 14.49
C ASP A 21 5.61 4.26 14.21
N GLU A 22 6.20 4.96 13.26
CA GLU A 22 5.79 6.30 12.84
C GLU A 22 4.90 6.28 11.60
N CYS A 23 4.67 5.11 11.02
CA CYS A 23 3.92 4.97 9.79
C CYS A 23 2.43 4.82 10.04
N LEU A 24 1.65 5.33 9.09
CA LEU A 24 0.21 5.14 9.03
C LEU A 24 -0.10 4.21 7.86
N PHE A 25 -0.75 3.09 8.18
CA PHE A 25 -1.14 2.10 7.20
C PHE A 25 -2.64 2.13 6.97
N ALA A 26 -3.07 1.55 5.86
CA ALA A 26 -4.46 1.23 5.64
C ALA A 26 -4.61 -0.26 5.37
N SER A 27 -5.69 -0.83 5.85
CA SER A 27 -6.08 -2.22 5.61
C SER A 27 -7.54 -2.37 5.98
N ASP A 28 -8.28 -3.12 5.17
CA ASP A 28 -9.69 -3.36 5.40
C ASP A 28 -9.98 -4.79 5.83
N ASN A 29 -8.95 -5.60 6.10
CA ASN A 29 -9.15 -6.95 6.59
C ASN A 29 -9.78 -6.94 7.98
N GLU A 30 -10.78 -7.78 8.17
CA GLU A 30 -11.49 -7.88 9.44
C GLU A 30 -10.53 -8.34 10.55
N GLY A 31 -10.63 -7.70 11.70
CA GLY A 31 -9.82 -8.05 12.87
C GLY A 31 -8.38 -7.64 12.82
N ILE A 32 -7.95 -6.88 11.80
CA ILE A 32 -6.54 -6.53 11.61
C ILE A 32 -5.94 -5.78 12.80
N LYS A 33 -6.71 -4.87 13.42
CA LYS A 33 -6.23 -4.12 14.57
C LYS A 33 -6.00 -4.98 15.81
N SER A 34 -6.73 -6.07 15.93
CA SER A 34 -6.53 -7.05 17.02
C SER A 34 -5.28 -7.90 16.78
N ILE A 35 -4.96 -8.18 15.52
CA ILE A 35 -3.77 -8.95 15.15
C ILE A 35 -2.50 -8.11 15.31
N TYR A 36 -2.56 -6.83 14.93
CA TYR A 36 -1.43 -5.91 14.98
C TYR A 36 -1.78 -4.64 15.77
N PRO A 37 -1.99 -4.75 17.10
CA PRO A 37 -2.46 -3.63 17.90
C PRO A 37 -1.47 -2.46 17.99
N LYS A 38 -0.19 -2.70 17.69
CA LYS A 38 0.83 -1.65 17.74
C LYS A 38 1.01 -0.89 16.43
N LEU A 39 0.37 -1.35 15.36
CA LEU A 39 0.40 -0.62 14.09
C LEU A 39 -0.72 0.40 14.04
N ASN A 40 -0.42 1.56 13.48
CA ASN A 40 -1.44 2.59 13.21
C ASN A 40 -2.13 2.24 11.89
N ILE A 41 -3.36 1.77 11.97
CA ILE A 41 -4.10 1.27 10.83
C ILE A 41 -5.41 2.01 10.67
N ARG A 42 -5.67 2.48 9.46
CA ARG A 42 -6.94 3.08 9.05
C ARG A 42 -7.74 2.08 8.21
N ASN A 43 -9.04 2.17 8.30
CA ASN A 43 -9.96 1.36 7.50
C ASN A 43 -10.92 2.32 6.79
N THR A 44 -10.67 2.57 5.49
CA THR A 44 -11.51 3.45 4.69
C THR A 44 -12.59 2.70 3.91
N GLY A 45 -12.41 1.40 3.73
CA GLY A 45 -13.30 0.58 2.91
C GLY A 45 -13.10 0.76 1.42
N CYS A 46 -12.07 1.50 0.98
CA CYS A 46 -11.83 1.77 -0.44
C CYS A 46 -10.37 1.59 -0.80
N ALA A 47 -10.03 0.43 -1.39
CA ALA A 47 -8.67 0.10 -1.77
C ALA A 47 -8.06 1.11 -2.75
N ALA A 48 -8.83 1.54 -3.75
CA ALA A 48 -8.35 2.49 -4.75
C ALA A 48 -7.94 3.82 -4.10
N LEU A 49 -8.73 4.30 -3.15
CA LEU A 49 -8.42 5.53 -2.43
C LEU A 49 -7.18 5.35 -1.54
N ASP A 50 -7.07 4.22 -0.83
CA ASP A 50 -5.94 3.94 0.03
C ASP A 50 -4.64 3.88 -0.77
N LEU A 51 -4.66 3.23 -1.92
CA LEU A 51 -3.48 3.15 -2.78
C LEU A 51 -3.09 4.52 -3.33
N ALA A 52 -4.07 5.35 -3.69
CA ALA A 52 -3.81 6.72 -4.11
C ALA A 52 -3.17 7.54 -2.98
N TYR A 53 -3.63 7.35 -1.75
CA TYR A 53 -3.05 8.03 -0.59
C TYR A 53 -1.62 7.58 -0.29
N VAL A 54 -1.29 6.31 -0.50
CA VAL A 54 0.10 5.86 -0.42
C VAL A 54 0.93 6.53 -1.51
N GLY A 55 0.40 6.62 -2.71
CA GLY A 55 1.08 7.23 -3.85
C GLY A 55 1.34 8.73 -3.70
N CYS A 56 0.63 9.42 -2.82
CA CYS A 56 0.86 10.86 -2.58
C CYS A 56 1.44 11.14 -1.18
N GLY A 57 1.79 10.10 -0.42
CA GLY A 57 2.45 10.24 0.87
C GLY A 57 1.53 10.51 2.05
N ARG A 58 0.21 10.48 1.86
CA ARG A 58 -0.75 10.65 2.95
C ARG A 58 -0.87 9.41 3.82
N LEU A 59 -0.64 8.24 3.24
CA LEU A 59 -0.45 6.98 3.94
C LEU A 59 0.95 6.49 3.62
N ASP A 60 1.52 5.70 4.52
CA ASP A 60 2.87 5.17 4.35
C ASP A 60 2.86 3.78 3.73
N GLY A 61 1.79 3.03 3.92
CA GLY A 61 1.64 1.71 3.33
C GLY A 61 0.19 1.24 3.32
N TYR A 62 -0.04 0.21 2.51
CA TYR A 62 -1.34 -0.46 2.40
C TYR A 62 -1.11 -1.96 2.33
N PHE A 63 -1.92 -2.72 3.04
CA PHE A 63 -1.91 -4.18 2.92
C PHE A 63 -3.30 -4.73 3.07
N HIS A 64 -3.59 -5.78 2.32
CA HIS A 64 -4.89 -6.42 2.34
C HIS A 64 -4.75 -7.82 1.76
N ASN A 65 -5.29 -8.82 2.45
CA ASN A 65 -5.29 -10.19 1.94
C ASN A 65 -6.56 -10.47 1.16
N LYS A 66 -6.41 -11.25 0.10
CA LYS A 66 -7.53 -11.73 -0.74
C LYS A 66 -8.32 -10.59 -1.37
N ILE A 67 -7.63 -9.58 -1.85
CA ILE A 67 -8.24 -8.49 -2.59
C ILE A 67 -8.33 -8.84 -4.08
N ASN A 68 -9.35 -8.33 -4.73
CA ASN A 68 -9.54 -8.54 -6.16
C ASN A 68 -8.45 -7.78 -6.94
N LEU A 69 -7.79 -8.49 -7.86
CA LEU A 69 -6.71 -7.91 -8.67
C LEU A 69 -7.15 -6.63 -9.40
N TRP A 70 -8.36 -6.60 -9.92
CA TRP A 70 -8.88 -5.45 -10.66
C TRP A 70 -9.01 -4.19 -9.80
N ASP A 71 -9.23 -4.37 -8.50
CA ASP A 71 -9.40 -3.22 -7.59
C ASP A 71 -8.09 -2.50 -7.29
N ILE A 72 -6.95 -3.11 -7.61
CA ILE A 72 -5.64 -2.57 -7.25
C ILE A 72 -4.71 -2.30 -8.44
N ALA A 73 -5.10 -2.71 -9.64
CA ALA A 73 -4.21 -2.61 -10.81
C ALA A 73 -3.79 -1.16 -11.09
N ALA A 74 -4.73 -0.23 -11.08
CA ALA A 74 -4.42 1.18 -11.29
C ALA A 74 -3.59 1.77 -10.15
N GLY A 75 -3.91 1.38 -8.91
CA GLY A 75 -3.20 1.86 -7.73
C GLY A 75 -1.73 1.42 -7.70
N LYS A 76 -1.45 0.21 -8.19
CA LYS A 76 -0.08 -0.28 -8.32
C LYS A 76 0.75 0.65 -9.21
N ILE A 77 0.21 1.05 -10.35
CA ILE A 77 0.88 1.97 -11.27
C ILE A 77 1.13 3.33 -10.60
N ILE A 78 0.12 3.86 -9.93
CA ILE A 78 0.23 5.14 -9.22
C ILE A 78 1.37 5.11 -8.20
N ILE A 79 1.45 4.05 -7.40
CA ILE A 79 2.47 3.92 -6.36
C ILE A 79 3.86 3.78 -6.98
N GLU A 80 4.02 2.95 -8.00
CA GLU A 80 5.31 2.75 -8.65
C GLU A 80 5.81 4.03 -9.32
N GLU A 81 4.92 4.78 -9.97
CA GLU A 81 5.27 6.06 -10.59
C GLU A 81 5.65 7.12 -9.55
N ALA A 82 5.16 6.99 -8.32
CA ALA A 82 5.47 7.90 -7.22
C ALA A 82 6.71 7.46 -6.41
N GLY A 83 7.41 6.40 -6.84
CA GLY A 83 8.62 5.91 -6.20
C GLY A 83 8.40 4.86 -5.13
N GLY A 84 7.18 4.37 -4.96
CA GLY A 84 6.87 3.31 -4.01
C GLY A 84 7.11 1.92 -4.55
N LYS A 85 6.88 0.93 -3.70
CA LYS A 85 6.99 -0.48 -4.04
C LYS A 85 5.68 -1.21 -3.79
N VAL A 86 5.39 -2.15 -4.65
CA VAL A 86 4.26 -3.06 -4.52
C VAL A 86 4.79 -4.48 -4.73
N ASN A 87 4.30 -5.43 -3.95
CA ASN A 87 4.72 -6.81 -4.12
C ASN A 87 4.31 -7.36 -5.50
N ASN A 88 4.93 -8.47 -5.89
CA ASN A 88 4.68 -9.07 -7.20
C ASN A 88 3.26 -9.63 -7.27
N ILE A 89 2.46 -9.17 -8.24
CA ILE A 89 1.06 -9.55 -8.41
C ILE A 89 0.77 -10.01 -9.85
N TYR A 90 1.75 -10.61 -10.54
CA TYR A 90 1.65 -10.90 -11.97
C TYR A 90 1.02 -12.24 -12.31
N ASP A 91 0.43 -12.96 -11.37
CA ASP A 91 -0.27 -14.19 -11.69
C ASP A 91 -1.72 -13.90 -12.07
N TYR A 92 -1.97 -13.75 -13.36
CA TYR A 92 -3.29 -13.44 -13.89
C TYR A 92 -4.31 -14.57 -13.74
N LYS A 93 -3.89 -15.75 -13.29
CA LYS A 93 -4.79 -16.87 -13.05
C LYS A 93 -5.45 -16.79 -11.67
N ILE A 94 -4.94 -15.93 -10.80
CA ILE A 94 -5.46 -15.74 -9.46
C ILE A 94 -6.30 -14.48 -9.42
N ASN A 95 -7.59 -14.60 -9.11
CA ASN A 95 -8.50 -13.47 -9.02
C ASN A 95 -8.32 -12.67 -7.74
N LYS A 96 -7.79 -13.30 -6.71
CA LYS A 96 -7.58 -12.69 -5.39
C LYS A 96 -6.10 -12.77 -5.03
N ILE A 97 -5.56 -11.67 -4.55
CA ILE A 97 -4.15 -11.57 -4.19
C ILE A 97 -3.98 -10.93 -2.80
N ASP A 98 -2.82 -11.13 -2.23
CA ASP A 98 -2.41 -10.47 -1.00
C ASP A 98 -1.50 -9.31 -1.38
N ILE A 99 -2.00 -8.08 -1.29
CA ILE A 99 -1.23 -6.91 -1.68
C ILE A 99 -0.45 -6.34 -0.50
N ARG A 100 0.77 -5.90 -0.80
CA ARG A 100 1.62 -5.13 0.10
C ARG A 100 2.19 -3.97 -0.70
N ALA A 101 1.97 -2.76 -0.20
CA ALA A 101 2.43 -1.55 -0.89
C ALA A 101 2.95 -0.55 0.14
N GLY A 102 3.98 0.21 -0.21
CA GLY A 102 4.54 1.20 0.70
C GLY A 102 5.72 1.94 0.11
N ASN A 103 6.26 2.87 0.90
CA ASN A 103 7.48 3.54 0.49
C ASN A 103 8.67 2.58 0.55
N PRO A 104 9.76 2.83 -0.21
CA PRO A 104 10.89 1.90 -0.29
C PRO A 104 11.61 1.66 1.04
N ASN A 105 11.60 2.65 1.92
CA ASN A 105 12.34 2.56 3.18
C ASN A 105 11.72 1.58 4.16
N ILE A 106 10.39 1.43 4.13
CA ILE A 106 9.68 0.56 5.08
C ILE A 106 9.18 -0.73 4.45
N PHE A 107 9.25 -0.87 3.13
CA PHE A 107 8.61 -1.97 2.42
C PHE A 107 9.07 -3.35 2.92
N GLU A 108 10.39 -3.56 3.02
CA GLU A 108 10.92 -4.83 3.50
C GLU A 108 10.59 -5.09 4.97
N LYS A 109 10.60 -4.06 5.79
CA LYS A 109 10.21 -4.15 7.20
C LYS A 109 8.74 -4.54 7.33
N MET A 110 7.89 -3.96 6.47
CA MET A 110 6.47 -4.29 6.44
C MET A 110 6.25 -5.74 6.01
N LEU A 111 6.93 -6.21 4.97
CA LEU A 111 6.83 -7.60 4.53
C LEU A 111 7.20 -8.57 5.64
N LYS A 112 8.27 -8.28 6.37
CA LYS A 112 8.70 -9.11 7.48
C LYS A 112 7.68 -9.12 8.61
N LYS A 113 7.13 -7.95 8.94
CA LYS A 113 6.11 -7.83 9.98
C LYS A 113 4.85 -8.61 9.65
N LEU A 114 4.50 -8.68 8.38
CA LEU A 114 3.26 -9.30 7.89
C LEU A 114 3.46 -10.71 7.34
N GLU A 115 4.63 -11.32 7.50
CA GLU A 115 4.93 -12.60 6.84
C GLU A 115 4.02 -13.75 7.25
N ASN A 116 3.40 -13.67 8.43
CA ASN A 116 2.45 -14.68 8.93
C ASN A 116 1.00 -14.22 8.87
N PHE A 117 0.76 -13.11 8.21
CA PHE A 117 -0.60 -12.59 8.04
C PHE A 117 -1.29 -13.24 6.80
#